data_071f645b779ebf690ef9e4968b033ae5
#
_entry.id   071f645b779ebf690ef9e4968b033ae5
#
_cell.length_a   1.000
_cell.length_b   1.000
_cell.length_c   1.000
_cell.angle_alpha   90.00
_cell.angle_beta   90.00
_cell.angle_gamma   90.00
#
_symmetry.space_group_name_H-M   'P 1'
#
loop_
_entity.id
_entity.type
_entity.pdbx_description
1 polymer ?
#
loop_
_entity_poly.entity_id
_entity_poly.type
_entity_poly.pdbx_seq_one_letter_code
_entity_poly.pdbx_strand_id
1 'polypeptide(L)'
;ADVIVIGAGIAGVVTAIELLERGRRVLLLDRDVEANMGALAKESFGGIWFAGTPLQKRYGIRDGAEQGLRDWHAFAEFGPDDHWPRAWAEAYVQRANEEIFDWLRGIGVQFMPMPLWVERGLHTPGNSVPRWHIVWGTGHELAVVTNRHLLAHPRRNLLELRFGHRVESLVTTNGVVTGCRGVLEGAAEEFEAHAEAVVIAAGGINGDIAR
;
A
#
# COMPACT_ATOMS: atom_id res chain seq x y z
N ALA A 1 -11.91 -18.38 -6.64
CA ALA A 1 -10.53 -17.88 -6.45
C ALA A 1 -9.89 -18.54 -5.24
N ASP A 2 -8.57 -18.48 -5.11
CA ASP A 2 -7.91 -18.89 -3.86
C ASP A 2 -8.00 -17.74 -2.85
N VAL A 3 -7.85 -16.50 -3.34
CA VAL A 3 -7.92 -15.29 -2.51
C VAL A 3 -8.80 -14.23 -3.18
N ILE A 4 -9.69 -13.61 -2.40
CA ILE A 4 -10.38 -12.38 -2.78
C ILE A 4 -9.60 -11.20 -2.19
N VAL A 5 -9.34 -10.18 -3.00
CA VAL A 5 -8.79 -8.89 -2.56
C VAL A 5 -9.85 -7.82 -2.76
N ILE A 6 -10.25 -7.13 -1.71
CA ILE A 6 -11.27 -6.09 -1.72
C ILE A 6 -10.60 -4.72 -1.74
N GLY A 7 -10.72 -4.02 -2.85
CA GLY A 7 -10.12 -2.70 -3.12
C GLY A 7 -8.93 -2.77 -4.06
N ALA A 8 -8.99 -2.00 -5.16
CA ALA A 8 -7.93 -1.85 -6.17
C ALA A 8 -7.09 -0.56 -5.96
N GLY A 9 -7.00 -0.09 -4.72
CA GLY A 9 -6.01 0.89 -4.31
C GLY A 9 -4.59 0.28 -4.29
N ILE A 10 -3.57 1.10 -4.00
CA ILE A 10 -2.17 0.65 -4.03
C ILE A 10 -1.92 -0.61 -3.17
N ALA A 11 -2.55 -0.72 -2.00
CA ALA A 11 -2.41 -1.88 -1.13
C ALA A 11 -2.98 -3.16 -1.77
N GLY A 12 -4.17 -3.08 -2.39
CA GLY A 12 -4.80 -4.23 -3.06
C GLY A 12 -4.04 -4.65 -4.32
N VAL A 13 -3.56 -3.67 -5.11
CA VAL A 13 -2.73 -3.93 -6.29
C VAL A 13 -1.45 -4.67 -5.92
N VAL A 14 -0.71 -4.19 -4.92
CA VAL A 14 0.53 -4.85 -4.45
C VAL A 14 0.23 -6.22 -3.86
N THR A 15 -0.85 -6.36 -3.08
CA THR A 15 -1.29 -7.67 -2.57
C THR A 15 -1.57 -8.66 -3.71
N ALA A 16 -2.25 -8.21 -4.78
CA ALA A 16 -2.53 -9.06 -5.92
C ALA A 16 -1.23 -9.49 -6.64
N ILE A 17 -0.27 -8.58 -6.82
CA ILE A 17 1.05 -8.90 -7.39
C ILE A 17 1.73 -10.00 -6.55
N GLU A 18 1.81 -9.81 -5.24
CA GLU A 18 2.44 -10.76 -4.32
C GLU A 18 1.76 -12.15 -4.32
N LEU A 19 0.44 -12.19 -4.45
CA LEU A 19 -0.31 -13.44 -4.56
C LEU A 19 -0.06 -14.15 -5.89
N LEU A 20 0.01 -13.39 -6.99
CA LEU A 20 0.35 -13.94 -8.31
C LEU A 20 1.77 -14.50 -8.33
N GLU A 21 2.74 -13.83 -7.69
CA GLU A 21 4.11 -14.36 -7.55
C GLU A 21 4.13 -15.71 -6.83
N ARG A 22 3.20 -15.93 -5.90
CA ARG A 22 3.01 -17.21 -5.20
C ARG A 22 2.11 -18.21 -5.94
N GLY A 23 1.70 -17.88 -7.18
CA GLY A 23 0.88 -18.76 -8.02
C GLY A 23 -0.58 -18.90 -7.54
N ARG A 24 -1.10 -17.95 -6.78
CA ARG A 24 -2.47 -17.98 -6.29
C ARG A 24 -3.43 -17.36 -7.31
N ARG A 25 -4.63 -17.97 -7.42
CA ARG A 25 -5.73 -17.38 -8.19
C ARG A 25 -6.38 -16.27 -7.39
N VAL A 26 -6.41 -15.08 -7.96
CA VAL A 26 -6.86 -13.85 -7.29
C VAL A 26 -8.12 -13.32 -7.95
N LEU A 27 -9.14 -13.02 -7.14
CA LEU A 27 -10.26 -12.17 -7.53
C LEU A 27 -10.09 -10.83 -6.83
N LEU A 28 -9.82 -9.76 -7.61
CA LEU A 28 -9.75 -8.41 -7.09
C LEU A 28 -11.05 -7.68 -7.41
N LEU A 29 -11.72 -7.20 -6.37
CA LEU A 29 -12.98 -6.48 -6.44
C LEU A 29 -12.76 -5.01 -6.08
N ASP A 30 -13.33 -4.10 -6.88
CA ASP A 30 -13.40 -2.68 -6.52
C ASP A 30 -14.77 -2.11 -6.84
N ARG A 31 -15.23 -1.19 -5.98
CA ARG A 31 -16.50 -0.49 -6.19
C ARG A 31 -16.45 0.53 -7.32
N ASP A 32 -15.28 1.07 -7.60
CA ASP A 32 -15.07 2.12 -8.59
C ASP A 32 -14.86 1.53 -9.99
N VAL A 33 -14.66 2.38 -10.97
CA VAL A 33 -14.37 2.00 -12.35
C VAL A 33 -12.88 1.69 -12.55
N GLU A 34 -12.55 0.91 -13.56
CA GLU A 34 -11.16 0.52 -13.87
C GLU A 34 -10.22 1.72 -14.04
N ALA A 35 -10.69 2.82 -14.61
CA ALA A 35 -9.91 4.05 -14.78
C ALA A 35 -9.39 4.64 -13.47
N ASN A 36 -10.05 4.35 -12.35
CA ASN A 36 -9.69 4.83 -11.02
C ASN A 36 -8.81 3.86 -10.24
N MET A 37 -8.40 2.74 -10.83
CA MET A 37 -7.46 1.78 -10.22
C MET A 37 -6.20 2.49 -9.72
N GLY A 38 -5.81 2.22 -8.47
CA GLY A 38 -4.79 2.96 -7.72
C GLY A 38 -5.39 3.91 -6.68
N ALA A 39 -6.68 4.27 -6.80
CA ALA A 39 -7.47 5.04 -5.85
C ALA A 39 -6.74 6.29 -5.32
N LEU A 40 -6.83 6.58 -4.02
CA LEU A 40 -6.23 7.77 -3.39
C LEU A 40 -4.70 7.89 -3.54
N ALA A 41 -3.99 6.81 -3.92
CA ALA A 41 -2.57 6.93 -4.21
C ALA A 41 -2.31 7.90 -5.37
N LYS A 42 -3.20 7.98 -6.36
CA LYS A 42 -3.10 8.91 -7.50
C LYS A 42 -3.16 10.38 -7.09
N GLU A 43 -3.86 10.67 -6.01
CA GLU A 43 -4.07 12.05 -5.51
C GLU A 43 -2.93 12.50 -4.57
N SER A 44 -2.05 11.57 -4.19
CA SER A 44 -0.96 11.84 -3.27
C SER A 44 0.23 12.52 -3.95
N PHE A 45 1.04 13.25 -3.18
CA PHE A 45 2.31 13.80 -3.69
C PHE A 45 3.38 12.72 -3.95
N GLY A 46 3.11 11.46 -3.61
CA GLY A 46 3.97 10.32 -3.90
C GLY A 46 5.24 10.25 -3.06
N GLY A 47 5.20 10.79 -1.85
CA GLY A 47 6.33 10.73 -0.92
C GLY A 47 6.37 9.41 -0.15
N ILE A 48 7.53 8.78 -0.13
CA ILE A 48 7.78 7.58 0.64
C ILE A 48 9.00 7.79 1.53
N TRP A 49 8.87 7.46 2.80
CA TRP A 49 9.93 7.61 3.77
C TRP A 49 10.91 6.44 3.72
N PHE A 50 12.20 6.72 3.52
CA PHE A 50 13.27 5.71 3.57
C PHE A 50 14.50 6.23 4.29
N ALA A 51 15.23 5.34 4.96
CA ALA A 51 16.48 5.62 5.65
C ALA A 51 17.64 4.81 5.05
N GLY A 52 18.73 5.49 4.68
CA GLY A 52 19.97 4.84 4.22
C GLY A 52 19.96 4.40 2.76
N THR A 53 19.15 5.02 1.90
CA THR A 53 19.06 4.67 0.47
C THR A 53 20.32 5.04 -0.32
N PRO A 54 20.51 4.41 -1.50
CA PRO A 54 21.55 4.84 -2.45
C PRO A 54 21.41 6.30 -2.89
N LEU A 55 20.17 6.85 -2.95
CA LEU A 55 19.94 8.25 -3.29
C LEU A 55 20.49 9.17 -2.19
N GLN A 56 20.21 8.90 -0.93
CA GLN A 56 20.77 9.66 0.19
C GLN A 56 22.29 9.65 0.15
N LYS A 57 22.90 8.47 -0.02
CA LYS A 57 24.36 8.31 -0.10
C LYS A 57 24.96 9.15 -1.25
N ARG A 58 24.31 9.17 -2.42
CA ARG A 58 24.74 9.93 -3.60
C ARG A 58 24.83 11.44 -3.32
N TYR A 59 23.96 11.96 -2.46
CA TYR A 59 23.93 13.38 -2.08
C TYR A 59 24.64 13.68 -0.75
N GLY A 60 25.46 12.73 -0.27
CA GLY A 60 26.24 12.91 0.95
C GLY A 60 25.42 12.90 2.25
N ILE A 61 24.16 12.47 2.17
CA ILE A 61 23.30 12.31 3.34
C ILE A 61 23.69 11.00 4.04
N ARG A 62 24.24 11.14 5.25
CA ARG A 62 24.57 10.00 6.10
C ARG A 62 23.34 9.59 6.89
N ASP A 63 22.81 8.42 6.60
CA ASP A 63 21.61 7.89 7.23
C ASP A 63 21.62 6.36 7.24
N GLY A 64 20.76 5.77 8.06
CA GLY A 64 20.59 4.32 8.17
C GLY A 64 19.46 3.95 9.12
N ALA A 65 19.16 2.67 9.22
CA ALA A 65 18.04 2.16 10.01
C ALA A 65 18.10 2.61 11.48
N GLU A 66 19.27 2.55 12.10
CA GLU A 66 19.43 2.94 13.52
C GLU A 66 19.06 4.41 13.76
N GLN A 67 19.59 5.32 12.92
CA GLN A 67 19.26 6.74 13.03
C GLN A 67 17.80 7.01 12.66
N GLY A 68 17.29 6.31 11.64
CA GLY A 68 15.89 6.39 11.24
C GLY A 68 14.94 6.00 12.37
N LEU A 69 15.22 4.91 13.08
CA LEU A 69 14.43 4.47 14.23
C LEU A 69 14.48 5.43 15.39
N ARG A 70 15.66 6.00 15.73
CA ARG A 70 15.76 7.02 16.78
C ARG A 70 14.85 8.22 16.48
N ASP A 71 14.92 8.72 15.24
CA ASP A 71 14.11 9.86 14.83
C ASP A 71 12.60 9.53 14.82
N TRP A 72 12.23 8.35 14.34
CA TRP A 72 10.84 7.90 14.34
C TRP A 72 10.27 7.79 15.75
N HIS A 73 11.00 7.13 16.66
CA HIS A 73 10.57 6.98 18.04
C HIS A 73 10.46 8.33 18.76
N ALA A 74 11.40 9.24 18.50
CA ALA A 74 11.38 10.59 19.09
C ALA A 74 10.17 11.41 18.61
N PHE A 75 9.79 11.26 17.34
CA PHE A 75 8.65 11.98 16.77
C PHE A 75 7.30 11.36 17.13
N ALA A 76 7.23 10.04 17.17
CA ALA A 76 5.98 9.31 17.44
C ALA A 76 5.56 9.37 18.92
N GLU A 77 6.48 9.65 19.83
CA GLU A 77 6.22 9.72 21.28
C GLU A 77 5.45 8.50 21.80
N PHE A 78 5.85 7.31 21.37
CA PHE A 78 5.17 6.05 21.72
C PHE A 78 5.03 5.87 23.24
N GLY A 79 3.80 5.66 23.69
CA GLY A 79 3.47 5.30 25.06
C GLY A 79 3.80 3.83 25.41
N PRO A 80 3.59 3.44 26.68
CA PRO A 80 3.90 2.09 27.15
C PRO A 80 3.07 1.00 26.46
N ASP A 81 1.84 1.33 26.03
CA ASP A 81 0.92 0.38 25.40
C ASP A 81 1.03 0.31 23.88
N ASP A 82 1.87 1.16 23.26
CA ASP A 82 2.08 1.24 21.81
C ASP A 82 3.03 0.15 21.30
N HIS A 83 2.75 -1.10 21.68
CA HIS A 83 3.55 -2.26 21.25
C HIS A 83 3.53 -2.43 19.72
N TRP A 84 2.35 -2.50 19.12
CA TRP A 84 2.24 -2.75 17.68
C TRP A 84 2.70 -1.58 16.80
N PRO A 85 2.36 -0.32 17.08
CA PRO A 85 2.93 0.81 16.34
C PRO A 85 4.45 0.82 16.35
N ARG A 86 5.06 0.49 17.50
CA ARG A 86 6.52 0.39 17.65
C ARG A 86 7.10 -0.75 16.80
N ALA A 87 6.50 -1.95 16.87
CA ALA A 87 6.93 -3.10 16.10
C ALA A 87 6.82 -2.86 14.58
N TRP A 88 5.77 -2.16 14.13
CA TRP A 88 5.62 -1.76 12.73
C TRP A 88 6.68 -0.74 12.30
N ALA A 89 6.99 0.25 13.12
CA ALA A 89 8.05 1.23 12.83
C ALA A 89 9.41 0.53 12.65
N GLU A 90 9.74 -0.39 13.56
CA GLU A 90 10.97 -1.19 13.49
C GLU A 90 11.03 -2.04 12.22
N ALA A 91 9.98 -2.81 11.93
CA ALA A 91 9.90 -3.64 10.75
C ALA A 91 10.02 -2.82 9.46
N TYR A 92 9.30 -1.68 9.38
CA TYR A 92 9.35 -0.79 8.23
C TYR A 92 10.76 -0.24 8.00
N VAL A 93 11.37 0.36 9.02
CA VAL A 93 12.69 1.01 8.87
C VAL A 93 13.77 -0.01 8.48
N GLN A 94 13.70 -1.23 9.02
CA GLN A 94 14.68 -2.26 8.73
C GLN A 94 14.54 -2.86 7.32
N ARG A 95 13.31 -2.96 6.80
CA ARG A 95 13.00 -3.72 5.59
C ARG A 95 12.66 -2.87 4.37
N ALA A 96 12.29 -1.60 4.57
CA ALA A 96 11.76 -0.75 3.50
C ALA A 96 12.72 -0.54 2.31
N ASN A 97 14.03 -0.55 2.53
CA ASN A 97 14.99 -0.39 1.43
C ASN A 97 14.94 -1.58 0.47
N GLU A 98 15.00 -2.80 0.99
CA GLU A 98 15.03 -4.01 0.16
C GLU A 98 13.64 -4.35 -0.38
N GLU A 99 12.62 -4.29 0.47
CA GLU A 99 11.28 -4.76 0.12
C GLU A 99 10.42 -3.73 -0.60
N ILE A 100 10.71 -2.43 -0.44
CA ILE A 100 9.92 -1.37 -1.05
C ILE A 100 10.75 -0.54 -2.03
N PHE A 101 11.86 0.08 -1.59
CA PHE A 101 12.63 0.97 -2.46
C PHE A 101 13.23 0.24 -3.67
N ASP A 102 13.91 -0.89 -3.44
CA ASP A 102 14.54 -1.66 -4.50
C ASP A 102 13.49 -2.32 -5.40
N TRP A 103 12.41 -2.84 -4.81
CA TRP A 103 11.28 -3.40 -5.57
C TRP A 103 10.63 -2.35 -6.48
N LEU A 104 10.27 -1.17 -5.95
CA LEU A 104 9.69 -0.08 -6.74
C LEU A 104 10.62 0.35 -7.89
N ARG A 105 11.92 0.46 -7.60
CA ARG A 105 12.92 0.73 -8.63
C ARG A 105 12.98 -0.37 -9.69
N GLY A 106 12.88 -1.61 -9.26
CA GLY A 106 12.89 -2.80 -10.12
C GLY A 106 11.72 -2.84 -11.11
N ILE A 107 10.54 -2.40 -10.70
CA ILE A 107 9.36 -2.31 -11.57
C ILE A 107 9.29 -1.02 -12.41
N GLY A 108 10.26 -0.11 -12.25
CA GLY A 108 10.40 1.09 -13.08
C GLY A 108 9.96 2.40 -12.42
N VAL A 109 9.60 2.41 -11.14
CA VAL A 109 9.34 3.66 -10.40
C VAL A 109 10.63 4.47 -10.30
N GLN A 110 10.55 5.74 -10.67
CA GLN A 110 11.64 6.69 -10.53
C GLN A 110 11.35 7.68 -9.40
N PHE A 111 12.40 8.02 -8.66
CA PHE A 111 12.31 9.03 -7.61
C PHE A 111 12.97 10.33 -8.07
N MET A 112 12.51 11.44 -7.54
CA MET A 112 13.21 12.73 -7.68
C MET A 112 14.65 12.57 -7.19
N PRO A 113 15.58 13.32 -7.79
CA PRO A 113 17.01 13.12 -7.53
C PRO A 113 17.40 13.22 -6.06
N MET A 114 16.79 14.12 -5.31
CA MET A 114 17.15 14.36 -3.91
C MET A 114 15.96 14.15 -2.98
N PRO A 115 16.14 13.40 -1.87
CA PRO A 115 15.12 13.29 -0.82
C PRO A 115 14.80 14.64 -0.18
N LEU A 116 13.54 14.82 0.21
CA LEU A 116 13.05 16.03 0.85
C LEU A 116 13.02 15.88 2.36
N TRP A 117 13.06 17.03 3.03
CA TRP A 117 13.01 17.14 4.48
C TRP A 117 11.59 17.49 4.92
N VAL A 118 10.88 16.52 5.42
CA VAL A 118 9.50 16.63 5.93
C VAL A 118 9.45 16.06 7.35
N GLU A 119 8.44 16.46 8.13
CA GLU A 119 8.21 15.99 9.49
C GLU A 119 9.35 16.29 10.45
N ARG A 120 9.69 17.55 10.48
CA ARG A 120 10.47 18.14 11.59
C ARG A 120 9.48 18.72 12.57
N GLY A 121 9.43 18.17 13.77
CA GLY A 121 8.59 18.71 14.83
C GLY A 121 8.98 20.14 15.22
N LEU A 122 8.00 20.96 15.61
CA LEU A 122 8.25 22.26 16.22
C LEU A 122 8.65 22.13 17.69
N HIS A 123 8.11 21.13 18.36
CA HIS A 123 8.28 20.90 19.80
C HIS A 123 8.95 19.55 20.09
N THR A 124 8.90 18.62 19.15
CA THR A 124 9.44 17.27 19.25
C THR A 124 10.46 17.06 18.12
N PRO A 125 11.62 16.45 18.38
CA PRO A 125 12.57 16.10 17.34
C PRO A 125 11.89 15.22 16.27
N GLY A 126 12.12 15.53 15.01
CA GLY A 126 11.64 14.75 13.87
C GLY A 126 12.81 14.20 13.08
N ASN A 127 12.64 14.10 11.75
CA ASN A 127 13.71 13.66 10.87
C ASN A 127 14.97 14.52 11.01
N SER A 128 16.07 13.92 11.41
CA SER A 128 17.38 14.62 11.53
C SER A 128 18.05 14.84 10.18
N VAL A 129 17.63 14.10 9.14
CA VAL A 129 18.09 14.21 7.76
C VAL A 129 16.92 14.07 6.78
N PRO A 130 17.09 14.51 5.51
CA PRO A 130 16.06 14.31 4.48
C PRO A 130 15.82 12.83 4.20
N ARG A 131 14.55 12.38 4.29
CA ARG A 131 14.15 10.97 4.09
C ARG A 131 12.98 10.77 3.15
N TRP A 132 12.24 11.81 2.80
CA TRP A 132 11.11 11.68 1.89
C TRP A 132 11.56 11.60 0.45
N HIS A 133 11.37 10.44 -0.14
CA HIS A 133 11.67 10.15 -1.53
C HIS A 133 10.40 10.34 -2.34
N ILE A 134 10.36 11.41 -3.13
CA ILE A 134 9.19 11.74 -3.94
C ILE A 134 9.29 10.98 -5.28
N VAL A 135 8.23 10.27 -5.61
CA VAL A 135 8.11 9.61 -6.91
C VAL A 135 8.06 10.67 -8.01
N TRP A 136 8.86 10.49 -9.06
CA TRP A 136 8.79 11.36 -10.24
C TRP A 136 7.47 11.14 -10.96
N GLY A 137 6.60 12.17 -10.99
CA GLY A 137 5.21 12.05 -11.44
C GLY A 137 4.22 11.80 -10.32
N THR A 138 4.63 11.97 -9.05
CA THR A 138 3.81 11.91 -7.85
C THR A 138 3.20 10.53 -7.58
N GLY A 139 2.19 10.45 -6.73
CA GLY A 139 1.44 9.21 -6.47
C GLY A 139 0.67 8.72 -7.69
N HIS A 140 0.36 9.62 -8.63
CA HIS A 140 -0.23 9.20 -9.90
C HIS A 140 0.68 8.22 -10.64
N GLU A 141 1.95 8.57 -10.85
CA GLU A 141 2.89 7.69 -11.55
C GLU A 141 3.19 6.42 -10.75
N LEU A 142 3.23 6.49 -9.42
CA LEU A 142 3.33 5.31 -8.58
C LEU A 142 2.20 4.32 -8.89
N ALA A 143 0.96 4.80 -8.95
CA ALA A 143 -0.20 3.97 -9.28
C ALA A 143 -0.14 3.45 -10.72
N VAL A 144 0.25 4.29 -11.69
CA VAL A 144 0.37 3.88 -13.10
C VAL A 144 1.39 2.75 -13.27
N VAL A 145 2.57 2.88 -12.65
CA VAL A 145 3.63 1.87 -12.77
C VAL A 145 3.24 0.57 -12.08
N THR A 146 2.67 0.62 -10.87
CA THR A 146 2.25 -0.59 -10.15
C THR A 146 1.09 -1.29 -10.85
N ASN A 147 0.10 -0.54 -11.35
CA ASN A 147 -1.00 -1.10 -12.14
C ASN A 147 -0.49 -1.77 -13.42
N ARG A 148 0.41 -1.11 -14.15
CA ARG A 148 1.04 -1.69 -15.34
C ARG A 148 1.77 -2.99 -15.02
N HIS A 149 2.49 -3.03 -13.91
CA HIS A 149 3.21 -4.22 -13.47
C HIS A 149 2.24 -5.37 -13.15
N LEU A 150 1.13 -5.10 -12.46
CA LEU A 150 0.08 -6.09 -12.21
C LEU A 150 -0.54 -6.62 -13.52
N LEU A 151 -0.90 -5.71 -14.43
CA LEU A 151 -1.58 -6.08 -15.69
C LEU A 151 -0.65 -6.82 -16.67
N ALA A 152 0.65 -6.56 -16.61
CA ALA A 152 1.67 -7.24 -17.40
C ALA A 152 2.29 -8.46 -16.70
N HIS A 153 1.78 -8.87 -15.54
CA HIS A 153 2.34 -9.96 -14.75
C HIS A 153 2.37 -11.28 -15.55
N PRO A 154 3.45 -12.07 -15.49
CA PRO A 154 3.55 -13.36 -16.22
C PRO A 154 2.40 -14.33 -15.91
N ARG A 155 1.85 -14.27 -14.69
CA ARG A 155 0.68 -15.08 -14.27
C ARG A 155 -0.62 -14.27 -14.30
N ARG A 156 -0.76 -13.30 -15.21
CA ARG A 156 -1.98 -12.47 -15.34
C ARG A 156 -3.26 -13.32 -15.55
N ASN A 157 -3.12 -14.51 -16.12
CA ASN A 157 -4.21 -15.45 -16.30
C ASN A 157 -4.81 -16.00 -14.99
N LEU A 158 -4.12 -15.83 -13.86
CA LEU A 158 -4.62 -16.18 -12.52
C LEU A 158 -5.35 -15.02 -11.83
N LEU A 159 -5.43 -13.85 -12.47
CA LEU A 159 -6.09 -12.65 -11.91
C LEU A 159 -7.40 -12.38 -12.64
N GLU A 160 -8.48 -12.31 -11.88
CA GLU A 160 -9.76 -11.76 -12.29
C GLU A 160 -9.96 -10.40 -11.63
N LEU A 161 -10.33 -9.39 -12.45
CA LEU A 161 -10.63 -8.01 -11.98
C LEU A 161 -12.12 -7.78 -12.19
N ARG A 162 -12.79 -7.30 -11.16
CA ARG A 162 -14.19 -6.87 -11.24
C ARG A 162 -14.34 -5.48 -10.63
N PHE A 163 -14.65 -4.53 -11.46
CA PHE A 163 -14.97 -3.15 -11.10
C PHE A 163 -16.48 -2.96 -10.96
N GLY A 164 -16.90 -1.88 -10.28
CA GLY A 164 -18.30 -1.63 -9.99
C GLY A 164 -18.90 -2.62 -8.96
N HIS A 165 -18.07 -3.32 -8.19
CA HIS A 165 -18.48 -4.31 -7.20
C HIS A 165 -18.26 -3.78 -5.79
N ARG A 166 -19.30 -3.23 -5.19
CA ARG A 166 -19.24 -2.72 -3.80
C ARG A 166 -19.48 -3.84 -2.81
N VAL A 167 -18.42 -4.28 -2.16
CA VAL A 167 -18.52 -5.26 -1.07
C VAL A 167 -19.10 -4.59 0.18
N GLU A 168 -20.10 -5.21 0.79
CA GLU A 168 -20.80 -4.69 1.98
C GLU A 168 -20.57 -5.55 3.20
N SER A 169 -20.34 -6.86 3.02
CA SER A 169 -20.13 -7.76 4.14
C SER A 169 -19.28 -8.97 3.75
N LEU A 170 -18.72 -9.60 4.78
CA LEU A 170 -18.03 -10.90 4.67
C LEU A 170 -19.03 -12.04 4.82
N VAL A 171 -18.80 -13.10 4.06
CA VAL A 171 -19.51 -14.38 4.22
C VAL A 171 -18.72 -15.26 5.17
N THR A 172 -19.38 -15.78 6.17
CA THR A 172 -18.76 -16.67 7.17
C THR A 172 -19.50 -18.01 7.24
N THR A 173 -18.72 -19.08 7.32
CA THR A 173 -19.23 -20.44 7.52
C THR A 173 -18.53 -21.06 8.74
N ASN A 174 -19.30 -21.46 9.74
CA ASN A 174 -18.76 -22.01 10.98
C ASN A 174 -17.69 -21.14 11.67
N GLY A 175 -17.87 -19.80 11.63
CA GLY A 175 -16.94 -18.83 12.21
C GLY A 175 -15.70 -18.52 11.37
N VAL A 176 -15.57 -19.11 10.18
CA VAL A 176 -14.47 -18.87 9.24
C VAL A 176 -14.97 -18.00 8.09
N VAL A 177 -14.20 -16.99 7.70
CA VAL A 177 -14.49 -16.17 6.51
C VAL A 177 -14.25 -17.01 5.25
N THR A 178 -15.29 -17.14 4.42
CA THR A 178 -15.29 -17.96 3.20
C THR A 178 -15.59 -17.17 1.94
N GLY A 179 -15.78 -15.85 2.05
CA GLY A 179 -16.08 -15.00 0.92
C GLY A 179 -16.56 -13.61 1.31
N CYS A 180 -17.17 -12.94 0.34
CA CYS A 180 -17.79 -11.62 0.52
C CYS A 180 -19.04 -11.51 -0.35
N ARG A 181 -19.93 -10.58 0.01
CA ARG A 181 -21.11 -10.21 -0.76
C ARG A 181 -21.29 -8.70 -0.79
N GLY A 182 -22.05 -8.25 -1.77
CA GLY A 182 -22.32 -6.83 -1.95
C GLY A 182 -23.24 -6.59 -3.14
N VAL A 183 -23.16 -5.39 -3.69
CA VAL A 183 -24.03 -4.93 -4.80
C VAL A 183 -23.19 -4.36 -5.93
N LEU A 184 -23.72 -4.42 -7.14
CA LEU A 184 -23.16 -3.71 -8.28
C LEU A 184 -23.46 -2.22 -8.16
N GLU A 185 -22.45 -1.37 -8.30
CA GLU A 185 -22.64 0.09 -8.24
C GLU A 185 -23.58 0.56 -9.34
N GLY A 186 -24.60 1.32 -8.95
CA GLY A 186 -25.60 1.83 -9.88
C GLY A 186 -26.68 0.83 -10.30
N ALA A 187 -26.67 -0.38 -9.78
CA ALA A 187 -27.68 -1.40 -10.00
C ALA A 187 -28.20 -1.98 -8.69
N ALA A 188 -29.40 -2.55 -8.68
CA ALA A 188 -29.95 -3.28 -7.53
C ALA A 188 -29.59 -4.78 -7.58
N GLU A 189 -28.52 -5.12 -8.26
CA GLU A 189 -28.04 -6.49 -8.42
C GLU A 189 -27.04 -6.84 -7.33
N GLU A 190 -27.32 -7.94 -6.62
CA GLU A 190 -26.44 -8.47 -5.60
C GLU A 190 -25.43 -9.45 -6.19
N PHE A 191 -24.27 -9.56 -5.58
CA PHE A 191 -23.28 -10.58 -5.89
C PHE A 191 -22.74 -11.24 -4.62
N GLU A 192 -22.28 -12.48 -4.78
CA GLU A 192 -21.54 -13.20 -3.76
C GLU A 192 -20.33 -13.86 -4.41
N ALA A 193 -19.18 -13.87 -3.71
CA ALA A 193 -17.95 -14.48 -4.17
C ALA A 193 -17.30 -15.27 -3.02
N HIS A 194 -16.71 -16.43 -3.36
CA HIS A 194 -16.09 -17.34 -2.41
C HIS A 194 -14.61 -17.55 -2.69
N ALA A 195 -13.83 -17.68 -1.61
CA ALA A 195 -12.41 -17.99 -1.64
C ALA A 195 -11.95 -18.61 -0.30
N GLU A 196 -10.74 -19.17 -0.30
CA GLU A 196 -10.11 -19.70 0.91
C GLU A 196 -9.69 -18.59 1.89
N ALA A 197 -9.41 -17.39 1.36
CA ALA A 197 -9.05 -16.23 2.15
C ALA A 197 -9.59 -14.93 1.54
N VAL A 198 -9.80 -13.91 2.38
CA VAL A 198 -10.22 -12.57 1.97
C VAL A 198 -9.26 -11.55 2.56
N VAL A 199 -8.71 -10.68 1.71
CA VAL A 199 -7.88 -9.54 2.09
C VAL A 199 -8.69 -8.27 1.91
N ILE A 200 -8.81 -7.47 2.97
CA ILE A 200 -9.50 -6.19 2.95
C ILE A 200 -8.44 -5.09 2.74
N ALA A 201 -8.47 -4.47 1.57
CA ALA A 201 -7.62 -3.36 1.17
C ALA A 201 -8.46 -2.14 0.74
N ALA A 202 -9.61 -1.95 1.37
CA ALA A 202 -10.66 -1.00 0.99
C ALA A 202 -10.36 0.47 1.35
N GLY A 203 -9.13 0.77 1.82
CA GLY A 203 -8.72 2.11 2.23
C GLY A 203 -9.08 2.45 3.67
N GLY A 204 -8.93 3.72 4.03
CA GLY A 204 -9.23 4.21 5.37
C GLY A 204 -10.70 4.55 5.58
N ILE A 205 -11.11 4.61 6.84
CA ILE A 205 -12.49 4.95 7.26
C ILE A 205 -12.77 6.46 7.25
N ASN A 206 -11.78 7.28 6.95
CA ASN A 206 -11.86 8.75 7.07
C ASN A 206 -12.87 9.41 6.09
N GLY A 207 -13.39 8.65 5.12
CA GLY A 207 -14.44 9.12 4.20
C GLY A 207 -15.84 9.09 4.80
N ASP A 208 -16.04 8.42 5.92
CA ASP A 208 -17.35 8.34 6.60
C ASP A 208 -17.31 9.17 7.89
N ILE A 209 -17.71 10.44 7.76
CA ILE A 209 -17.69 11.41 8.87
C ILE A 209 -18.74 11.08 9.94
N ALA A 210 -19.71 10.21 9.65
CA ALA A 210 -20.77 9.83 10.57
C ALA A 210 -20.43 8.66 11.50
N ARG A 211 -19.26 8.08 11.36
CA ARG A 211 -18.76 6.95 12.20
C ARG A 211 -17.71 7.40 13.19
#